data_dbe3a5c9ae5cf49fc3c15d6a5ee6cca8
#
_entry.id   dbe3a5c9ae5cf49fc3c15d6a5ee6cca8
#
_cell.length_a   1.000
_cell.length_b   1.000
_cell.length_c   1.000
_cell.angle_alpha   90.00
_cell.angle_beta   90.00
_cell.angle_gamma   90.00
#
_symmetry.space_group_name_H-M   'P 1'
#
loop_
_entity.id
_entity.type
_entity.pdbx_description
1 polymer ?
#
loop_
_entity_poly.entity_id
_entity_poly.type
_entity_poly.pdbx_seq_one_letter_code
_entity_poly.pdbx_strand_id
1 'polypeptide(L)'
;INSGKKVLHPNAFYAEGDRPADTYGGIPGTSIGVEVSMQWNDGYNENVLCFTNNIPQRDGGTHLTGLRAAMTRVINKYIEENEFAKKAKVEVTGDDMREGLCCVLSVKVPEPKFSSQTKDKLVSSEVRAPVEDIVAKTLTDYLQERPNDAKIICGKIVEAARAREA
;
A
#
# COMPACT_ATOMS: atom_id res chain seq x y z
N ILE A 1 -0.35 0.58 -15.71
CA ILE A 1 -1.42 -0.22 -15.11
C ILE A 1 -2.78 0.46 -15.25
N ASN A 2 -2.83 1.79 -15.12
CA ASN A 2 -4.07 2.55 -15.25
C ASN A 2 -4.43 2.93 -16.68
N SER A 3 -3.67 2.46 -17.66
CA SER A 3 -3.96 2.74 -19.07
C SER A 3 -5.36 2.24 -19.43
N GLY A 4 -6.19 3.11 -20.02
CA GLY A 4 -7.58 2.79 -20.38
C GLY A 4 -8.57 2.86 -19.21
N LYS A 5 -8.12 3.20 -18.00
CA LYS A 5 -8.98 3.36 -16.82
C LYS A 5 -9.06 4.85 -16.43
N LYS A 6 -10.19 5.24 -15.87
CA LYS A 6 -10.37 6.61 -15.39
C LYS A 6 -9.70 6.78 -14.03
N VAL A 7 -8.63 7.57 -13.99
CA VAL A 7 -7.91 7.90 -12.77
C VAL A 7 -8.65 8.98 -12.01
N LEU A 8 -8.83 8.78 -10.70
CA LEU A 8 -9.60 9.69 -9.84
C LEU A 8 -8.81 10.91 -9.38
N HIS A 9 -7.49 10.79 -9.27
CA HIS A 9 -6.63 11.90 -8.83
C HIS A 9 -5.38 12.00 -9.69
N PRO A 10 -4.91 13.25 -9.99
CA PRO A 10 -3.83 13.45 -10.96
C PRO A 10 -2.45 13.05 -10.47
N ASN A 11 -2.21 13.09 -9.15
CA ASN A 11 -0.89 12.85 -8.59
C ASN A 11 -0.82 11.45 -7.99
N ALA A 12 -0.07 10.54 -8.63
CA ALA A 12 0.15 9.21 -8.08
C ALA A 12 0.99 9.30 -6.81
N PHE A 13 0.66 8.45 -5.83
CA PHE A 13 1.49 8.29 -4.64
C PHE A 13 2.76 7.55 -5.02
N TYR A 14 3.90 8.02 -4.54
CA TYR A 14 5.18 7.35 -4.72
C TYR A 14 5.99 7.42 -3.43
N ALA A 15 6.55 6.28 -3.02
CA ALA A 15 7.42 6.17 -1.85
C ALA A 15 8.65 5.35 -2.19
N GLU A 16 9.79 5.77 -1.65
CA GLU A 16 11.06 5.09 -1.83
C GLU A 16 11.89 5.26 -0.56
N GLY A 17 12.62 4.22 -0.17
CA GLY A 17 13.50 4.30 0.97
C GLY A 17 14.23 3.01 1.24
N ASP A 18 15.26 3.09 2.09
CA ASP A 18 16.06 1.97 2.55
C ASP A 18 16.06 1.93 4.07
N ARG A 19 16.15 0.71 4.62
CA ARG A 19 16.27 0.50 6.06
C ARG A 19 17.36 -0.56 6.33
N PRO A 20 18.18 -0.41 7.37
CA PRO A 20 19.17 -1.43 7.74
C PRO A 20 18.46 -2.75 8.04
N ALA A 21 18.89 -3.84 7.39
CA ALA A 21 18.25 -5.13 7.53
C ALA A 21 18.39 -5.72 8.93
N ASP A 22 19.52 -5.50 9.59
CA ASP A 22 19.82 -6.04 10.93
C ASP A 22 18.85 -5.50 12.00
N THR A 23 18.33 -4.29 11.84
CA THR A 23 17.32 -3.71 12.74
C THR A 23 16.05 -4.55 12.79
N TYR A 24 15.77 -5.28 11.71
CA TYR A 24 14.53 -6.06 11.54
C TYR A 24 14.78 -7.57 11.52
N GLY A 25 15.93 -8.01 12.00
CA GLY A 25 16.27 -9.44 12.06
C GLY A 25 16.90 -10.00 10.79
N GLY A 26 17.29 -9.14 9.86
CA GLY A 26 17.97 -9.53 8.63
C GLY A 26 19.49 -9.56 8.79
N ILE A 27 20.19 -9.66 7.67
CA ILE A 27 21.65 -9.82 7.62
C ILE A 27 22.35 -8.51 8.01
N PRO A 28 23.26 -8.52 9.04
CA PRO A 28 24.01 -7.33 9.41
C PRO A 28 24.83 -6.77 8.25
N GLY A 29 24.89 -5.43 8.17
CA GLY A 29 25.65 -4.73 7.14
C GLY A 29 24.93 -4.62 5.80
N THR A 30 23.69 -5.09 5.70
CA THR A 30 22.86 -4.99 4.51
C THR A 30 21.63 -4.10 4.74
N SER A 31 20.94 -3.74 3.69
CA SER A 31 19.71 -2.95 3.79
C SER A 31 18.59 -3.53 2.94
N ILE A 32 17.35 -3.17 3.29
CA ILE A 32 16.16 -3.53 2.56
C ILE A 32 15.65 -2.27 1.86
N GLY A 33 15.59 -2.30 0.53
CA GLY A 33 15.07 -1.20 -0.28
C GLY A 33 13.60 -1.40 -0.57
N VAL A 34 12.83 -0.32 -0.51
CA VAL A 34 11.39 -0.34 -0.80
C VAL A 34 11.06 0.75 -1.80
N GLU A 35 10.28 0.40 -2.81
CA GLU A 35 9.75 1.34 -3.79
C GLU A 35 8.29 0.99 -4.05
N VAL A 36 7.40 1.96 -3.95
CA VAL A 36 5.98 1.74 -4.15
C VAL A 36 5.34 2.91 -4.88
N SER A 37 4.44 2.60 -5.81
CA SER A 37 3.61 3.60 -6.49
C SER A 37 2.15 3.16 -6.43
N MET A 38 1.26 4.07 -6.10
CA MET A 38 -0.18 3.80 -5.98
C MET A 38 -1.01 4.89 -6.61
N GLN A 39 -2.13 4.49 -7.22
CA GLN A 39 -3.11 5.42 -7.76
C GLN A 39 -4.48 4.75 -7.80
N TRP A 40 -5.53 5.47 -7.42
CA TRP A 40 -6.90 4.96 -7.44
C TRP A 40 -7.61 5.35 -8.74
N ASN A 41 -8.42 4.42 -9.26
CA ASN A 41 -9.26 4.65 -10.43
C ASN A 41 -10.73 4.46 -10.06
N ASP A 42 -11.64 4.63 -11.01
CA ASP A 42 -13.08 4.50 -10.80
C ASP A 42 -13.60 3.05 -10.83
N GLY A 43 -12.72 2.09 -11.00
CA GLY A 43 -13.08 0.66 -11.02
C GLY A 43 -13.32 0.10 -9.62
N TYR A 44 -13.60 -1.19 -9.58
CA TYR A 44 -13.92 -1.92 -8.35
C TYR A 44 -12.85 -2.93 -7.95
N ASN A 45 -11.90 -3.22 -8.82
CA ASN A 45 -10.90 -4.25 -8.59
C ASN A 45 -9.60 -3.67 -8.07
N GLU A 46 -8.97 -4.39 -7.14
CA GLU A 46 -7.61 -4.14 -6.73
C GLU A 46 -6.66 -4.77 -7.75
N ASN A 47 -5.66 -4.02 -8.18
CA ASN A 47 -4.62 -4.52 -9.07
C ASN A 47 -3.26 -4.15 -8.47
N VAL A 48 -2.62 -5.13 -7.82
CA VAL A 48 -1.34 -4.95 -7.13
C VAL A 48 -0.30 -5.88 -7.75
N LEU A 49 0.81 -5.28 -8.19
CA LEU A 49 1.96 -6.03 -8.70
C LEU A 49 3.08 -5.96 -7.67
N CYS A 50 3.54 -7.11 -7.21
CA CYS A 50 4.58 -7.23 -6.19
C CYS A 50 5.85 -7.84 -6.78
N PHE A 51 7.00 -7.27 -6.43
CA PHE A 51 8.31 -7.73 -6.91
C PHE A 51 9.31 -7.80 -5.76
N THR A 52 10.19 -8.81 -5.81
CA THR A 52 11.34 -8.92 -4.92
C THR A 52 12.57 -9.11 -5.80
N ASN A 53 13.55 -8.18 -5.72
CA ASN A 53 14.75 -8.21 -6.55
C ASN A 53 14.40 -8.35 -8.05
N ASN A 54 13.34 -7.64 -8.48
CA ASN A 54 12.77 -7.63 -9.83
C ASN A 54 12.11 -8.95 -10.26
N ILE A 55 11.87 -9.87 -9.33
CA ILE A 55 11.15 -11.12 -9.57
C ILE A 55 9.69 -10.92 -9.17
N PRO A 56 8.71 -11.15 -10.07
CA PRO A 56 7.31 -10.98 -9.73
C PRO A 56 6.79 -12.05 -8.76
N GLN A 57 6.00 -11.64 -7.76
CA GLN A 57 5.30 -12.53 -6.85
C GLN A 57 3.81 -12.47 -7.12
N ARG A 58 3.28 -13.49 -7.79
CA ARG A 58 1.87 -13.60 -8.09
C ARG A 58 1.00 -13.63 -6.82
N ASP A 59 1.49 -14.27 -5.78
CA ASP A 59 0.74 -14.46 -4.51
C ASP A 59 1.13 -13.44 -3.44
N GLY A 60 1.89 -12.39 -3.78
CA GLY A 60 2.29 -11.35 -2.84
C GLY A 60 3.32 -11.82 -1.82
N GLY A 61 3.08 -11.53 -0.55
CA GLY A 61 3.97 -11.95 0.53
C GLY A 61 4.05 -10.95 1.67
N THR A 62 5.13 -11.03 2.46
CA THR A 62 5.34 -10.18 3.64
C THR A 62 5.41 -8.69 3.28
N HIS A 63 5.94 -8.35 2.10
CA HIS A 63 5.99 -6.97 1.64
C HIS A 63 4.58 -6.42 1.39
N LEU A 64 3.69 -7.20 0.78
CA LEU A 64 2.31 -6.80 0.57
C LEU A 64 1.53 -6.69 1.89
N THR A 65 1.79 -7.59 2.83
CA THR A 65 1.19 -7.52 4.17
C THR A 65 1.59 -6.22 4.88
N GLY A 66 2.86 -5.82 4.80
CA GLY A 66 3.35 -4.56 5.36
C GLY A 66 2.68 -3.35 4.72
N LEU A 67 2.57 -3.35 3.38
CA LEU A 67 1.90 -2.28 2.64
C LEU A 67 0.44 -2.13 3.07
N ARG A 68 -0.30 -3.22 3.14
CA ARG A 68 -1.71 -3.21 3.52
C ARG A 68 -1.91 -2.74 4.96
N ALA A 69 -1.06 -3.18 5.88
CA ALA A 69 -1.12 -2.77 7.28
C ALA A 69 -0.87 -1.26 7.43
N ALA A 70 0.16 -0.74 6.77
CA ALA A 70 0.50 0.69 6.80
C ALA A 70 -0.61 1.52 6.18
N MET A 71 -1.11 1.13 5.00
CA MET A 71 -2.15 1.83 4.29
C MET A 71 -3.43 1.90 5.12
N THR A 72 -3.85 0.78 5.69
CA THR A 72 -5.05 0.71 6.51
C THR A 72 -4.95 1.63 7.73
N ARG A 73 -3.82 1.57 8.44
CA ARG A 73 -3.58 2.39 9.63
C ARG A 73 -3.58 3.88 9.30
N VAL A 74 -2.84 4.28 8.28
CA VAL A 74 -2.69 5.70 7.91
C VAL A 74 -4.00 6.28 7.39
N ILE A 75 -4.68 5.57 6.50
CA ILE A 75 -5.93 6.04 5.91
C ILE A 75 -7.05 6.10 6.96
N ASN A 76 -7.14 5.10 7.84
CA ASN A 76 -8.11 5.13 8.96
C ASN A 76 -7.90 6.35 9.84
N LYS A 77 -6.65 6.63 10.19
CA LYS A 77 -6.31 7.79 11.02
C LYS A 77 -6.71 9.09 10.33
N TYR A 78 -6.41 9.21 9.03
CA TYR A 78 -6.74 10.40 8.25
C TYR A 78 -8.25 10.60 8.14
N ILE A 79 -8.99 9.54 7.85
CA ILE A 79 -10.47 9.57 7.77
C ILE A 79 -11.08 9.97 9.12
N GLU A 80 -10.55 9.42 10.22
CA GLU A 80 -11.01 9.73 11.57
C GLU A 80 -10.74 11.19 11.94
N GLU A 81 -9.53 11.70 11.70
CA GLU A 81 -9.14 13.07 11.99
C GLU A 81 -9.95 14.09 11.18
N ASN A 82 -10.35 13.75 9.97
CA ASN A 82 -11.12 14.62 9.08
C ASN A 82 -12.63 14.29 9.07
N GLU A 83 -13.04 13.35 9.90
CA GLU A 83 -14.45 12.96 10.11
C GLU A 83 -15.20 12.51 8.84
N PHE A 84 -14.51 11.99 7.83
CA PHE A 84 -15.16 11.56 6.58
C PHE A 84 -16.17 10.43 6.79
N ALA A 85 -15.78 9.39 7.54
CA ALA A 85 -16.65 8.24 7.81
C ALA A 85 -17.80 8.62 8.73
N LYS A 86 -17.55 9.49 9.72
CA LYS A 86 -18.55 9.98 10.65
C LYS A 86 -19.64 10.77 9.94
N LYS A 87 -19.27 11.66 9.01
CA LYS A 87 -20.21 12.44 8.22
C LYS A 87 -21.05 11.54 7.31
N ALA A 88 -20.48 10.49 6.77
CA ALA A 88 -21.17 9.53 5.91
C ALA A 88 -21.91 8.46 6.70
N LYS A 89 -21.68 8.34 8.00
CA LYS A 89 -22.30 7.35 8.90
C LYS A 89 -22.03 5.92 8.46
N VAL A 90 -20.79 5.63 8.05
CA VAL A 90 -20.35 4.31 7.62
C VAL A 90 -19.07 3.91 8.34
N GLU A 91 -18.81 2.59 8.38
CA GLU A 91 -17.58 2.03 8.90
C GLU A 91 -16.73 1.56 7.72
N VAL A 92 -15.49 2.06 7.64
CA VAL A 92 -14.56 1.78 6.55
C VAL A 92 -13.68 0.57 6.91
N THR A 93 -13.52 -0.36 5.96
CA THR A 93 -12.64 -1.52 6.11
C THR A 93 -11.44 -1.42 5.19
N GLY A 94 -10.45 -2.30 5.38
CA GLY A 94 -9.29 -2.39 4.49
C GLY A 94 -9.67 -2.71 3.05
N ASP A 95 -10.69 -3.54 2.84
CA ASP A 95 -11.16 -3.87 1.49
C ASP A 95 -11.73 -2.63 0.78
N ASP A 96 -12.43 -1.77 1.50
CA ASP A 96 -12.95 -0.51 0.94
C ASP A 96 -11.81 0.39 0.46
N MET A 97 -10.69 0.39 1.18
CA MET A 97 -9.51 1.19 0.84
C MET A 97 -8.81 0.73 -0.42
N ARG A 98 -8.96 -0.54 -0.77
CA ARG A 98 -8.28 -1.14 -1.93
C ARG A 98 -9.16 -1.22 -3.18
N GLU A 99 -10.42 -0.85 -3.10
CA GLU A 99 -11.30 -0.84 -4.25
C GLU A 99 -10.83 0.20 -5.27
N GLY A 100 -10.54 -0.24 -6.48
CA GLY A 100 -10.02 0.63 -7.54
C GLY A 100 -8.55 0.99 -7.39
N LEU A 101 -7.81 0.35 -6.48
CA LEU A 101 -6.40 0.61 -6.26
C LEU A 101 -5.53 -0.07 -7.32
N CYS A 102 -4.65 0.71 -7.95
CA CYS A 102 -3.53 0.19 -8.75
C CYS A 102 -2.24 0.48 -8.02
N CYS A 103 -1.44 -0.56 -7.78
CA CYS A 103 -0.21 -0.46 -7.00
C CYS A 103 0.89 -1.31 -7.60
N VAL A 104 2.11 -0.76 -7.62
CA VAL A 104 3.33 -1.53 -7.90
C VAL A 104 4.20 -1.43 -6.67
N LEU A 105 4.53 -2.57 -6.08
CA LEU A 105 5.39 -2.67 -4.89
C LEU A 105 6.62 -3.48 -5.25
N SER A 106 7.79 -2.86 -5.12
CA SER A 106 9.07 -3.52 -5.38
C SER A 106 9.97 -3.40 -4.17
N VAL A 107 10.53 -4.52 -3.74
CA VAL A 107 11.50 -4.54 -2.64
C VAL A 107 12.80 -5.17 -3.11
N LYS A 108 13.92 -4.71 -2.52
CA LYS A 108 15.24 -5.30 -2.71
C LYS A 108 15.68 -5.86 -1.37
N VAL A 109 15.87 -7.17 -1.33
CA VAL A 109 16.12 -7.91 -0.08
C VAL A 109 17.35 -8.78 -0.26
N PRO A 110 18.34 -8.69 0.65
CA PRO A 110 19.45 -9.66 0.65
C PRO A 110 18.90 -11.03 1.10
N GLU A 111 19.23 -12.06 0.35
CA GLU A 111 18.83 -13.45 0.64
C GLU A 111 17.32 -13.61 0.93
N PRO A 112 16.43 -13.24 -0.03
CA PRO A 112 15.00 -13.37 0.21
C PRO A 112 14.55 -14.83 0.31
N LYS A 113 13.53 -15.06 1.13
CA LYS A 113 12.93 -16.40 1.32
C LYS A 113 11.56 -16.44 0.66
N PHE A 114 11.31 -17.51 -0.08
CA PHE A 114 10.05 -17.71 -0.80
C PHE A 114 9.38 -19.01 -0.36
N SER A 115 8.07 -19.08 -0.53
CA SER A 115 7.26 -20.26 -0.15
C SER A 115 7.53 -21.46 -1.05
N SER A 116 8.03 -21.24 -2.28
CA SER A 116 8.30 -22.31 -3.24
C SER A 116 9.39 -21.89 -4.21
N GLN A 117 9.86 -22.85 -5.05
CA GLN A 117 10.85 -22.59 -6.09
C GLN A 117 10.33 -21.65 -7.18
N THR A 118 9.02 -21.55 -7.36
CA THR A 118 8.41 -20.63 -8.34
C THR A 118 8.47 -19.18 -7.89
N LYS A 119 8.79 -18.93 -6.60
CA LYS A 119 8.94 -17.58 -6.03
C LYS A 119 7.66 -16.74 -6.14
N ASP A 120 6.51 -17.39 -6.09
CA ASP A 120 5.21 -16.72 -6.18
C ASP A 120 4.84 -15.92 -4.94
N LYS A 121 5.42 -16.25 -3.78
CA LYS A 121 5.13 -15.59 -2.51
C LYS A 121 6.40 -15.37 -1.69
N LEU A 122 6.64 -14.13 -1.29
CA LEU A 122 7.75 -13.76 -0.41
C LEU A 122 7.37 -14.05 1.04
N VAL A 123 8.22 -14.78 1.76
CA VAL A 123 7.96 -15.15 3.16
C VAL A 123 9.03 -14.62 4.14
N SER A 124 9.92 -13.75 3.69
CA SER A 124 10.95 -13.11 4.55
C SER A 124 10.28 -12.19 5.57
N SER A 125 10.30 -12.56 6.84
CA SER A 125 9.64 -11.80 7.91
C SER A 125 10.24 -10.42 8.14
N GLU A 126 11.54 -10.24 7.89
CA GLU A 126 12.27 -8.98 8.07
C GLU A 126 11.86 -7.87 7.10
N VAL A 127 11.09 -8.19 6.06
CA VAL A 127 10.67 -7.23 5.03
C VAL A 127 9.44 -6.43 5.45
N ARG A 128 8.58 -7.00 6.28
CA ARG A 128 7.30 -6.37 6.64
C ARG A 128 7.46 -5.00 7.29
N ALA A 129 8.30 -4.90 8.33
CA ALA A 129 8.44 -3.66 9.10
C ALA A 129 9.05 -2.51 8.28
N PRO A 130 10.12 -2.72 7.47
CA PRO A 130 10.63 -1.67 6.59
C PRO A 130 9.59 -1.14 5.61
N VAL A 131 8.81 -2.02 4.98
CA VAL A 131 7.73 -1.61 4.07
C VAL A 131 6.68 -0.79 4.83
N GLU A 132 6.25 -1.29 5.99
CA GLU A 132 5.26 -0.62 6.83
C GLU A 132 5.74 0.77 7.24
N ASP A 133 6.98 0.91 7.71
CA ASP A 133 7.53 2.19 8.15
C ASP A 133 7.62 3.22 7.02
N ILE A 134 8.16 2.81 5.87
CA ILE A 134 8.35 3.71 4.72
C ILE A 134 7.00 4.15 4.16
N VAL A 135 6.08 3.22 3.97
CA VAL A 135 4.75 3.51 3.42
C VAL A 135 3.95 4.38 4.39
N ALA A 136 3.96 4.07 5.69
CA ALA A 136 3.21 4.84 6.68
C ALA A 136 3.68 6.29 6.72
N LYS A 137 4.98 6.51 6.78
CA LYS A 137 5.55 7.87 6.81
C LYS A 137 5.22 8.66 5.55
N THR A 138 5.49 8.06 4.39
CA THR A 138 5.34 8.75 3.10
C THR A 138 3.87 8.98 2.77
N LEU A 139 2.99 8.03 3.08
CA LEU A 139 1.56 8.18 2.85
C LEU A 139 0.95 9.24 3.77
N THR A 140 1.38 9.33 5.02
CA THR A 140 0.95 10.39 5.93
C THR A 140 1.30 11.76 5.35
N ASP A 141 2.55 11.93 4.90
CA ASP A 141 3.01 13.18 4.29
C ASP A 141 2.23 13.50 3.01
N TYR A 142 2.02 12.51 2.15
CA TYR A 142 1.28 12.67 0.90
C TYR A 142 -0.15 13.17 1.14
N LEU A 143 -0.87 12.57 2.09
CA LEU A 143 -2.24 12.96 2.40
C LEU A 143 -2.31 14.39 2.96
N GLN A 144 -1.33 14.79 3.76
CA GLN A 144 -1.27 16.13 4.33
C GLN A 144 -0.85 17.20 3.33
N GLU A 145 0.09 16.86 2.44
CA GLU A 145 0.63 17.80 1.44
C GLU A 145 -0.31 17.98 0.24
N ARG A 146 -1.17 17.00 -0.02
CA ARG A 146 -2.08 16.99 -1.17
C ARG A 146 -3.52 16.80 -0.72
N PRO A 147 -4.11 17.80 -0.04
CA PRO A 147 -5.45 17.65 0.54
C PRO A 147 -6.55 17.39 -0.49
N ASN A 148 -6.42 17.92 -1.71
CA ASN A 148 -7.41 17.67 -2.77
C ASN A 148 -7.40 16.21 -3.21
N ASP A 149 -6.21 15.63 -3.43
CA ASP A 149 -6.07 14.22 -3.79
C ASP A 149 -6.52 13.32 -2.63
N ALA A 150 -6.14 13.66 -1.40
CA ALA A 150 -6.55 12.94 -0.21
C ALA A 150 -8.07 12.91 -0.06
N LYS A 151 -8.73 14.03 -0.31
CA LYS A 151 -10.20 14.12 -0.26
C LYS A 151 -10.86 13.22 -1.31
N ILE A 152 -10.31 13.18 -2.52
CA ILE A 152 -10.82 12.33 -3.61
C ILE A 152 -10.66 10.85 -3.22
N ILE A 153 -9.49 10.47 -2.75
CA ILE A 153 -9.18 9.09 -2.33
C ILE A 153 -10.11 8.65 -1.19
N CYS A 154 -10.24 9.48 -0.15
CA CYS A 154 -11.10 9.17 0.98
C CYS A 154 -12.58 9.15 0.59
N GLY A 155 -13.00 10.00 -0.33
CA GLY A 155 -14.36 9.99 -0.88
C GLY A 155 -14.67 8.68 -1.58
N LYS A 156 -13.74 8.17 -2.39
CA LYS A 156 -13.87 6.86 -3.06
C LYS A 156 -14.00 5.73 -2.04
N ILE A 157 -13.18 5.76 -0.99
CA ILE A 157 -13.19 4.75 0.06
C ILE A 157 -14.51 4.75 0.83
N VAL A 158 -15.00 5.92 1.19
CA VAL A 158 -16.29 6.07 1.89
C VAL A 158 -17.45 5.60 1.01
N GLU A 159 -17.44 5.92 -0.28
CA GLU A 159 -18.45 5.43 -1.23
C GLU A 159 -18.41 3.90 -1.33
N ALA A 160 -17.23 3.29 -1.33
CA ALA A 160 -17.10 1.83 -1.34
C ALA A 160 -17.73 1.22 -0.08
N ALA A 161 -17.51 1.83 1.08
CA ALA A 161 -18.08 1.39 2.35
C ALA A 161 -19.61 1.51 2.34
N ARG A 162 -20.15 2.60 1.81
CA ARG A 162 -21.60 2.80 1.68
C ARG A 162 -22.24 1.79 0.76
N ALA A 163 -21.61 1.51 -0.38
CA ALA A 163 -22.10 0.52 -1.33
C ALA A 163 -22.13 -0.88 -0.72
N ARG A 164 -21.10 -1.22 0.10
CA ARG A 164 -21.02 -2.51 0.77
C ARG A 164 -22.12 -2.68 1.83
N GLU A 165 -22.48 -1.60 2.52
CA GLU A 165 -23.50 -1.64 3.58
C GLU A 165 -24.94 -1.56 3.04
N ALA A 166 -25.09 -1.18 1.78
CA ALA A 166 -26.40 -1.06 1.16
C ALA A 166 -27.08 -2.40 0.90
#